data_87b67b335a852ec8572fb692808cbcf6
#
_entry.id   87b67b335a852ec8572fb692808cbcf6
#
_cell.length_a   1.000
_cell.length_b   1.000
_cell.length_c   1.000
_cell.angle_alpha   90.00
_cell.angle_beta   90.00
_cell.angle_gamma   90.00
#
_symmetry.space_group_name_H-M   'P 1'
#
loop_
_entity.id
_entity.type
_entity.pdbx_description
1 polymer ?
#
loop_
_entity_poly.entity_id
_entity_poly.type
_entity_poly.pdbx_seq_one_letter_code
_entity_poly.pdbx_strand_id
1 'polypeptide(L)'
;MNKYFNQPIVILGGFLIDGSAYNEMTEYIKSRTNNKVVIVPVNKIEWLSTNWSFGWKIILDKVDKIVNELSNKSSTNKVTLIGHSSGGMILRLYLSDLLFSRKIYNGKDYANCLITLGSPNQAK
;
A
#
# COMPACT_ATOMS: atom_id res chain seq x y z
N MET A 1 18.66 9.45 -11.07
CA MET A 1 17.29 9.19 -10.57
C MET A 1 17.36 8.61 -9.18
N ASN A 2 16.45 9.02 -8.32
CA ASN A 2 16.38 8.50 -6.95
C ASN A 2 16.10 6.99 -6.99
N LYS A 3 16.78 6.21 -6.12
CA LYS A 3 16.60 4.76 -6.05
C LYS A 3 15.14 4.34 -5.80
N TYR A 4 14.34 5.18 -5.13
CA TYR A 4 12.94 4.87 -4.84
C TYR A 4 12.06 4.90 -6.09
N PHE A 5 12.53 5.49 -7.18
CA PHE A 5 11.85 5.50 -8.46
C PHE A 5 12.33 4.41 -9.42
N ASN A 6 13.24 3.54 -8.95
CA ASN A 6 13.71 2.37 -9.72
C ASN A 6 13.17 1.06 -9.14
N GLN A 7 12.02 1.11 -8.52
CA GLN A 7 11.41 -0.05 -7.90
C GLN A 7 9.88 0.02 -8.06
N PRO A 8 9.20 -1.13 -7.98
CA PRO A 8 7.75 -1.17 -8.14
C PRO A 8 7.03 -0.28 -7.12
N ILE A 9 5.89 0.23 -7.51
CA ILE A 9 5.07 1.12 -6.70
C ILE A 9 3.73 0.44 -6.43
N VAL A 10 3.34 0.37 -5.16
CA VAL A 10 2.07 -0.21 -4.72
C VAL A 10 1.20 0.89 -4.13
N ILE A 11 -0.01 1.03 -4.64
CA ILE A 11 -0.95 2.07 -4.24
C ILE A 11 -2.11 1.43 -3.47
N LEU A 12 -2.37 1.93 -2.26
CA LEU A 12 -3.58 1.59 -1.51
C LEU A 12 -4.44 2.83 -1.38
N GLY A 13 -5.65 2.75 -1.92
CA GLY A 13 -6.59 3.87 -1.95
C GLY A 13 -7.32 4.10 -0.64
N GLY A 14 -8.24 5.06 -0.66
CA GLY A 14 -9.02 5.43 0.50
C GLY A 14 -10.29 4.60 0.66
N PHE A 15 -10.92 4.77 1.81
CA PHE A 15 -12.14 4.07 2.19
C PHE A 15 -13.26 4.28 1.15
N LEU A 16 -13.80 3.17 0.64
CA LEU A 16 -14.89 3.13 -0.35
C LEU A 16 -14.55 3.76 -1.71
N ILE A 17 -13.27 4.09 -1.96
CA ILE A 17 -12.84 4.63 -3.24
C ILE A 17 -12.41 3.48 -4.14
N ASP A 18 -13.02 3.37 -5.31
CA ASP A 18 -12.70 2.36 -6.31
C ASP A 18 -11.29 2.60 -6.85
N GLY A 19 -10.57 1.52 -7.12
CA GLY A 19 -9.22 1.60 -7.70
C GLY A 19 -9.18 2.35 -9.03
N SER A 20 -10.29 2.36 -9.78
CA SER A 20 -10.35 3.11 -11.05
C SER A 20 -10.14 4.61 -10.85
N ALA A 21 -10.42 5.14 -9.66
CA ALA A 21 -10.17 6.55 -9.36
C ALA A 21 -8.69 6.92 -9.41
N TYR A 22 -7.80 5.93 -9.35
CA TYR A 22 -6.36 6.14 -9.35
C TYR A 22 -5.70 5.88 -10.70
N ASN A 23 -6.50 5.64 -11.75
CA ASN A 23 -5.95 5.29 -13.06
C ASN A 23 -5.10 6.41 -13.65
N GLU A 24 -5.53 7.66 -13.54
CA GLU A 24 -4.75 8.80 -14.03
C GLU A 24 -3.41 8.92 -13.31
N MET A 25 -3.42 8.79 -11.99
CA MET A 25 -2.19 8.83 -11.19
C MET A 25 -1.26 7.69 -11.58
N THR A 26 -1.82 6.50 -11.77
CA THR A 26 -1.06 5.31 -12.17
C THR A 26 -0.36 5.56 -13.52
N GLU A 27 -1.11 6.04 -14.51
CA GLU A 27 -0.55 6.30 -15.84
C GLU A 27 0.51 7.41 -15.80
N TYR A 28 0.27 8.45 -15.01
CA TYR A 28 1.24 9.52 -14.84
C TYR A 28 2.55 8.98 -14.25
N ILE A 29 2.47 8.19 -13.20
CA ILE A 29 3.66 7.63 -12.55
C ILE A 29 4.41 6.70 -13.49
N LYS A 30 3.69 5.84 -14.22
CA LYS A 30 4.30 4.95 -15.20
C LYS A 30 5.05 5.71 -16.27
N SER A 31 4.47 6.80 -16.77
CA SER A 31 5.10 7.59 -17.83
C SER A 31 6.35 8.31 -17.36
N ARG A 32 6.44 8.65 -16.08
CA ARG A 32 7.56 9.40 -15.52
C ARG A 32 8.67 8.53 -14.97
N THR A 33 8.35 7.35 -14.48
CA THR A 33 9.33 6.50 -13.80
C THR A 33 9.64 5.21 -14.54
N ASN A 34 8.79 4.82 -15.47
CA ASN A 34 8.86 3.53 -16.17
C ASN A 34 8.82 2.33 -15.20
N ASN A 35 8.29 2.52 -14.01
CA ASN A 35 8.16 1.46 -13.02
C ASN A 35 6.81 0.76 -13.14
N LYS A 36 6.77 -0.47 -12.66
CA LYS A 36 5.50 -1.17 -12.48
C LYS A 36 4.72 -0.53 -11.35
N VAL A 37 3.45 -0.23 -11.60
CA VAL A 37 2.55 0.36 -10.61
C VAL A 37 1.36 -0.56 -10.44
N VAL A 38 1.07 -0.96 -9.21
CA VAL A 38 -0.03 -1.86 -8.89
C VAL A 38 -0.93 -1.19 -7.85
N ILE A 39 -2.23 -1.17 -8.13
CA ILE A 39 -3.24 -0.70 -7.17
C ILE A 39 -3.76 -1.92 -6.44
N VAL A 40 -3.76 -1.89 -5.09
CA VAL A 40 -4.30 -2.98 -4.29
C VAL A 40 -5.81 -3.02 -4.49
N PRO A 41 -6.37 -4.16 -4.98
CA PRO A 41 -7.81 -4.25 -5.24
C PRO A 41 -8.59 -4.45 -3.94
N VAL A 42 -9.29 -3.41 -3.50
CA VAL A 42 -10.16 -3.48 -2.33
C VAL A 42 -11.56 -3.04 -2.75
N ASN A 43 -12.53 -3.93 -2.64
CA ASN A 43 -13.90 -3.62 -3.02
C ASN A 43 -14.65 -2.93 -1.87
N LYS A 44 -15.88 -2.47 -2.16
CA LYS A 44 -16.68 -1.74 -1.18
C LYS A 44 -17.01 -2.57 0.05
N ILE A 45 -17.28 -3.86 -0.14
CA ILE A 45 -17.61 -4.75 0.98
C ILE A 45 -16.39 -4.92 1.89
N GLU A 46 -15.21 -5.07 1.31
CA GLU A 46 -13.97 -5.15 2.08
C GLU A 46 -13.70 -3.87 2.85
N TRP A 47 -13.92 -2.71 2.24
CA TRP A 47 -13.79 -1.44 2.96
C TRP A 47 -14.79 -1.31 4.09
N LEU A 48 -16.05 -1.74 3.88
CA LEU A 48 -17.06 -1.72 4.93
C LEU A 48 -16.68 -2.63 6.09
N SER A 49 -16.02 -3.75 5.81
CA SER A 49 -15.58 -4.68 6.85
C SER A 49 -14.51 -4.09 7.76
N THR A 50 -13.88 -2.96 7.39
CA THR A 50 -12.87 -2.30 8.24
C THR A 50 -13.46 -1.66 9.49
N ASN A 51 -14.79 -1.68 9.66
CA ASN A 51 -15.40 -1.37 10.95
C ASN A 51 -15.05 -2.43 12.00
N TRP A 52 -14.52 -3.57 11.58
CA TRP A 52 -14.08 -4.66 12.46
C TRP A 52 -12.63 -5.00 12.15
N SER A 53 -11.95 -5.57 13.13
CA SER A 53 -10.51 -5.88 12.98
C SER A 53 -10.24 -6.89 11.87
N PHE A 54 -11.15 -7.82 11.60
CA PHE A 54 -10.94 -8.80 10.53
C PHE A 54 -10.87 -8.13 9.15
N GLY A 55 -11.57 -7.01 8.96
CA GLY A 55 -11.51 -6.27 7.71
C GLY A 55 -10.15 -5.64 7.46
N TRP A 56 -9.53 -5.10 8.50
CA TRP A 56 -8.17 -4.58 8.42
C TRP A 56 -7.20 -5.70 8.03
N LYS A 57 -7.38 -6.88 8.62
CA LYS A 57 -6.52 -8.01 8.32
C LYS A 57 -6.65 -8.44 6.86
N ILE A 58 -7.86 -8.44 6.30
CA ILE A 58 -8.08 -8.77 4.89
C ILE A 58 -7.24 -7.86 3.99
N ILE A 59 -7.29 -6.54 4.25
CA ILE A 59 -6.56 -5.57 3.43
C ILE A 59 -5.05 -5.69 3.65
N LEU A 60 -4.62 -5.85 4.91
CA LEU A 60 -3.20 -6.03 5.21
C LEU A 60 -2.64 -7.28 4.53
N ASP A 61 -3.39 -8.37 4.51
CA ASP A 61 -2.94 -9.60 3.85
C ASP A 61 -2.84 -9.42 2.33
N LYS A 62 -3.76 -8.66 1.73
CA LYS A 62 -3.66 -8.33 0.31
C LYS A 62 -2.42 -7.51 0.00
N VAL A 63 -2.16 -6.48 0.80
CA VAL A 63 -0.96 -5.65 0.66
C VAL A 63 0.28 -6.51 0.80
N ASP A 64 0.34 -7.32 1.83
CA ASP A 64 1.49 -8.17 2.11
C ASP A 64 1.80 -9.11 0.94
N LYS A 65 0.77 -9.75 0.38
CA LYS A 65 0.94 -10.65 -0.75
C LYS A 65 1.51 -9.92 -1.97
N ILE A 66 0.94 -8.78 -2.32
CA ILE A 66 1.36 -8.01 -3.49
C ILE A 66 2.78 -7.49 -3.29
N VAL A 67 3.07 -6.93 -2.11
CA VAL A 67 4.38 -6.36 -1.79
C VAL A 67 5.45 -7.44 -1.81
N ASN A 68 5.18 -8.61 -1.23
CA ASN A 68 6.14 -9.71 -1.25
C ASN A 68 6.46 -10.15 -2.67
N GLU A 69 5.45 -10.32 -3.51
CA GLU A 69 5.66 -10.73 -4.90
C GLU A 69 6.48 -9.71 -5.68
N LEU A 70 6.17 -8.42 -5.51
CA LEU A 70 6.86 -7.37 -6.25
C LEU A 70 8.26 -7.11 -5.73
N SER A 71 8.48 -7.19 -4.41
CA SER A 71 9.81 -6.98 -3.85
C SER A 71 10.79 -8.05 -4.33
N ASN A 72 10.32 -9.29 -4.48
CA ASN A 72 11.15 -10.38 -4.98
C ASN A 72 11.60 -10.16 -6.42
N LYS A 73 10.85 -9.38 -7.20
CA LYS A 73 11.15 -9.08 -8.60
C LYS A 73 11.84 -7.73 -8.76
N SER A 74 12.01 -6.99 -7.68
CA SER A 74 12.59 -5.65 -7.71
C SER A 74 14.11 -5.72 -7.67
N SER A 75 14.77 -4.84 -8.43
CA SER A 75 16.23 -4.74 -8.39
C SER A 75 16.76 -4.31 -7.02
N THR A 76 15.95 -3.61 -6.24
CA THR A 76 16.32 -3.18 -4.88
C THR A 76 15.86 -4.15 -3.81
N ASN A 77 15.09 -5.18 -4.17
CA ASN A 77 14.37 -6.08 -3.26
C ASN A 77 13.36 -5.35 -2.38
N LYS A 78 12.96 -4.15 -2.79
CA LYS A 78 12.01 -3.29 -2.07
C LYS A 78 10.99 -2.70 -3.02
N VAL A 79 9.90 -2.18 -2.46
CA VAL A 79 8.89 -1.44 -3.21
C VAL A 79 8.65 -0.08 -2.55
N THR A 80 8.04 0.82 -3.31
CA THR A 80 7.53 2.09 -2.80
C THR A 80 6.03 1.96 -2.57
N LEU A 81 5.55 2.46 -1.45
CA LEU A 81 4.12 2.44 -1.10
C LEU A 81 3.55 3.84 -1.22
N ILE A 82 2.36 3.94 -1.80
CA ILE A 82 1.60 5.19 -1.82
C ILE A 82 0.24 4.90 -1.19
N GLY A 83 -0.09 5.64 -0.13
CA GLY A 83 -1.37 5.52 0.56
C GLY A 83 -2.18 6.80 0.45
N HIS A 84 -3.43 6.70 0.03
CA HIS A 84 -4.34 7.83 -0.05
C HIS A 84 -5.40 7.71 1.03
N SER A 85 -5.59 8.77 1.82
CA SER A 85 -6.59 8.82 2.88
C SER A 85 -6.40 7.67 3.88
N SER A 86 -7.43 6.88 4.15
CA SER A 86 -7.35 5.75 5.10
C SER A 86 -6.34 4.68 4.66
N GLY A 87 -6.04 4.59 3.36
CA GLY A 87 -5.00 3.67 2.88
C GLY A 87 -3.63 3.95 3.48
N GLY A 88 -3.32 5.23 3.71
CA GLY A 88 -2.07 5.61 4.36
C GLY A 88 -1.96 5.09 5.79
N MET A 89 -3.07 5.08 6.52
CA MET A 89 -3.09 4.54 7.88
C MET A 89 -2.82 3.04 7.89
N ILE A 90 -3.45 2.32 6.97
CA ILE A 90 -3.27 0.87 6.85
C ILE A 90 -1.82 0.55 6.48
N LEU A 91 -1.23 1.29 5.56
CA LEU A 91 0.16 1.08 5.16
C LEU A 91 1.14 1.39 6.29
N ARG A 92 0.84 2.37 7.14
CA ARG A 92 1.66 2.61 8.33
C ARG A 92 1.63 1.43 9.29
N LEU A 93 0.46 0.86 9.51
CA LEU A 93 0.35 -0.34 10.33
C LEU A 93 1.13 -1.50 9.70
N TYR A 94 1.05 -1.64 8.38
CA TYR A 94 1.79 -2.67 7.65
C TYR A 94 3.30 -2.55 7.86
N LEU A 95 3.82 -1.32 7.87
CA LEU A 95 5.25 -1.07 8.03
C LEU A 95 5.72 -1.16 9.50
N SER A 96 4.78 -1.13 10.44
CA SER A 96 5.12 -1.13 11.86
C SER A 96 5.51 -2.51 12.36
N ASP A 97 6.11 -2.56 13.53
CA ASP A 97 6.40 -3.81 14.25
C ASP A 97 5.30 -4.16 15.26
N LEU A 98 4.14 -3.52 15.14
CA LEU A 98 3.01 -3.80 16.02
C LEU A 98 2.33 -5.11 15.65
N LEU A 99 1.93 -5.85 16.69
CA LEU A 99 1.16 -7.08 16.50
C LEU A 99 -0.28 -6.74 16.14
N PHE A 100 -0.77 -7.26 15.03
CA PHE A 100 -2.16 -7.11 14.62
C PHE A 100 -2.73 -8.47 14.25
N SER A 101 -3.85 -8.83 14.88
CA SER A 101 -4.50 -10.13 14.66
C SER A 101 -3.50 -11.29 14.73
N ARG A 102 -2.63 -11.28 15.76
CA ARG A 102 -1.60 -12.29 16.01
C ARG A 102 -0.49 -12.32 14.96
N LYS A 103 -0.34 -11.27 14.15
CA LYS A 103 0.70 -11.19 13.14
C LYS A 103 1.41 -9.85 13.20
N ILE A 104 2.73 -9.88 13.03
CA ILE A 104 3.54 -8.70 12.78
C ILE A 104 3.94 -8.75 11.31
N TYR A 105 3.52 -7.75 10.53
CA TYR A 105 3.75 -7.77 9.09
C TYR A 105 5.18 -7.43 8.71
N ASN A 106 5.82 -6.52 9.47
CA ASN A 106 7.18 -6.07 9.18
C ASN A 106 7.38 -5.64 7.73
N GLY A 107 6.43 -4.87 7.22
CA GLY A 107 6.48 -4.42 5.83
C GLY A 107 7.76 -3.70 5.46
N LYS A 108 8.47 -3.12 6.45
CA LYS A 108 9.76 -2.47 6.23
C LYS A 108 10.82 -3.40 5.67
N ASP A 109 10.64 -4.71 5.79
CA ASP A 109 11.54 -5.68 5.17
C ASP A 109 11.38 -5.73 3.65
N TYR A 110 10.25 -5.24 3.14
CA TYR A 110 9.88 -5.32 1.72
C TYR A 110 9.65 -3.94 1.09
N ALA A 111 9.49 -2.90 1.90
CA ALA A 111 9.23 -1.55 1.41
C ALA A 111 10.10 -0.55 2.18
N ASN A 112 10.69 0.39 1.47
CA ASN A 112 11.60 1.37 2.06
C ASN A 112 11.18 2.82 1.83
N CYS A 113 10.00 3.03 1.27
CA CYS A 113 9.47 4.37 1.04
C CYS A 113 7.94 4.35 1.13
N LEU A 114 7.39 5.26 1.92
CA LEU A 114 5.94 5.45 2.02
C LEU A 114 5.62 6.91 1.73
N ILE A 115 4.75 7.12 0.76
CA ILE A 115 4.22 8.44 0.43
C ILE A 115 2.73 8.43 0.79
N THR A 116 2.30 9.38 1.60
CA THR A 116 0.89 9.50 1.97
C THR A 116 0.28 10.76 1.36
N LEU A 117 -0.93 10.61 0.84
CA LEU A 117 -1.67 11.70 0.22
C LEU A 117 -2.98 11.90 0.98
N GLY A 118 -3.11 13.01 1.69
CA GLY A 118 -4.33 13.31 2.45
C GLY A 118 -4.65 12.31 3.54
N SER A 119 -3.65 11.62 4.08
CA SER A 119 -3.84 10.63 5.13
C SER A 119 -3.70 11.26 6.51
N PRO A 120 -4.50 10.82 7.51
CA PRO A 120 -4.27 11.24 8.88
C PRO A 120 -2.91 10.77 9.36
N ASN A 121 -2.15 11.68 9.97
CA ASN A 121 -0.81 11.37 10.47
C ASN A 121 -0.80 10.96 11.94
N GLN A 122 -1.91 11.19 12.63
CA GLN A 122 -2.07 10.84 14.03
C GLN A 122 -3.43 10.18 14.22
N ALA A 123 -3.42 9.05 14.91
CA ALA A 123 -4.66 8.42 15.36
C ALA A 123 -5.22 9.22 16.54
N LYS A 124 -6.48 9.54 16.47
CA LYS A 124 -7.17 10.21 17.58
C LYS A 124 -8.24 9.29 18.13
#